data_263a0695e4ca10abc50640cdeecb0ef6
#
_entry.id   263a0695e4ca10abc50640cdeecb0ef6
#
_cell.length_a   1.000
_cell.length_b   1.000
_cell.length_c   1.000
_cell.angle_alpha   90.00
_cell.angle_beta   90.00
_cell.angle_gamma   90.00
#
_symmetry.space_group_name_H-M   'P 1'
#
loop_
_entity.id
_entity.type
_entity.pdbx_description
1 polymer ?
#
loop_
_entity_poly.entity_id
_entity_poly.type
_entity_poly.pdbx_seq_one_letter_code
_entity_poly.pdbx_strand_id
1 'polypeptide(L)'
;MEKELIQYFKSLDSDKQKQLVNHLMENISDETNCNSVHFSKENLLEKSGVKCPHCQSTMIVGYGHQKGIKRYKCKSCFKTFSTLTGTAFHKLHKKTLLNEYIYYMLTGVSLRKIANEMDICLKTAFDWRHKILNAVSNGFKSKISGIVEADETFFLYSEKGSKSLSRKPRKRGGSASKRGINKDHVTVMTAFERKTGALSNTVVGKGRLTKKAIEKGVGKWLDKKQSILCSDSHLSFQAYANINNIELKPIFVRRKEFVFEKIYHIQNVNRIHGQLKDWIRKFNGVATKYLQNYLNYFRLVNLVKEQNQMAQYAINAVIERNDVFIKRNGINQLNCIT
;
A
#
# COMPACT_ATOMS: atom_id res chain seq x y z
N MET A 1 22.29 -5.93 29.28
CA MET A 1 20.90 -6.46 29.26
C MET A 1 20.65 -7.41 28.08
N GLU A 2 20.70 -6.98 26.81
CA GLU A 2 20.44 -7.86 25.65
C GLU A 2 21.49 -8.99 25.50
N LYS A 3 22.78 -8.69 25.66
CA LYS A 3 23.86 -9.70 25.61
C LYS A 3 23.78 -10.71 26.77
N GLU A 4 23.40 -10.28 27.94
CA GLU A 4 23.22 -11.13 29.12
C GLU A 4 22.02 -12.08 28.96
N LEU A 5 20.91 -11.57 28.40
CA LEU A 5 19.73 -12.38 28.06
C LEU A 5 20.08 -13.47 27.02
N ILE A 6 20.84 -13.13 25.99
CA ILE A 6 21.32 -14.09 24.98
C ILE A 6 22.26 -15.13 25.60
N GLN A 7 23.11 -14.71 26.51
CA GLN A 7 24.04 -15.62 27.19
C GLN A 7 23.30 -16.57 28.16
N TYR A 8 22.32 -16.07 28.89
CA TYR A 8 21.42 -16.87 29.73
C TYR A 8 20.62 -17.88 28.89
N PHE A 9 20.02 -17.42 27.77
CA PHE A 9 19.30 -18.34 26.87
C PHE A 9 20.19 -19.46 26.34
N LYS A 10 21.44 -19.17 25.96
CA LYS A 10 22.39 -20.15 25.47
C LYS A 10 22.87 -21.13 26.57
N SER A 11 22.77 -20.76 27.83
CA SER A 11 23.14 -21.61 28.98
C SER A 11 22.07 -22.62 29.36
N LEU A 12 20.85 -22.46 28.87
CA LEU A 12 19.72 -23.37 29.09
C LEU A 12 19.85 -24.63 28.22
N ASP A 13 19.38 -25.76 28.75
CA ASP A 13 19.21 -26.98 27.95
C ASP A 13 18.13 -26.81 26.86
N SER A 14 18.17 -27.66 25.83
CA SER A 14 17.31 -27.57 24.65
C SER A 14 15.80 -27.56 24.99
N ASP A 15 15.38 -28.25 26.04
CA ASP A 15 13.96 -28.33 26.43
C ASP A 15 13.52 -27.09 27.17
N LYS A 16 14.37 -26.53 28.03
CA LYS A 16 14.12 -25.26 28.70
C LYS A 16 14.17 -24.07 27.72
N GLN A 17 15.05 -24.12 26.69
CA GLN A 17 15.04 -23.15 25.60
C GLN A 17 13.70 -23.16 24.86
N LYS A 18 13.19 -24.37 24.53
CA LYS A 18 11.88 -24.52 23.88
C LYS A 18 10.71 -24.02 24.77
N GLN A 19 10.74 -24.38 26.06
CA GLN A 19 9.72 -23.92 27.02
C GLN A 19 9.72 -22.40 27.16
N LEU A 20 10.90 -21.78 27.27
CA LEU A 20 11.04 -20.32 27.36
C LEU A 20 10.57 -19.63 26.09
N VAL A 21 10.92 -20.16 24.91
CA VAL A 21 10.44 -19.65 23.62
C VAL A 21 8.93 -19.77 23.50
N ASN A 22 8.37 -20.93 23.88
CA ASN A 22 6.92 -21.13 23.84
C ASN A 22 6.20 -20.16 24.82
N HIS A 23 6.70 -20.01 26.04
CA HIS A 23 6.15 -19.08 27.02
C HIS A 23 6.25 -17.63 26.57
N LEU A 24 7.37 -17.22 25.95
CA LEU A 24 7.52 -15.89 25.34
C LEU A 24 6.57 -15.71 24.14
N MET A 25 6.41 -16.75 23.32
CA MET A 25 5.48 -16.73 22.19
C MET A 25 4.03 -16.65 22.64
N GLU A 26 3.65 -17.34 23.72
CA GLU A 26 2.33 -17.26 24.32
C GLU A 26 2.04 -15.86 24.87
N ASN A 27 2.98 -15.26 25.59
CA ASN A 27 2.84 -13.89 26.11
C ASN A 27 2.85 -12.82 25.00
N ILE A 28 3.59 -13.03 23.90
CA ILE A 28 3.56 -12.16 22.73
C ILE A 28 2.26 -12.39 21.95
N SER A 29 1.72 -13.62 21.92
CA SER A 29 0.46 -13.93 21.23
C SER A 29 -0.77 -13.32 21.92
N ASP A 30 -0.74 -13.13 23.23
CA ASP A 30 -1.86 -12.51 23.96
C ASP A 30 -1.99 -11.00 23.66
N GLU A 31 -0.91 -10.29 23.35
CA GLU A 31 -0.97 -8.89 22.92
C GLU A 31 -1.26 -8.71 21.41
N THR A 32 -1.00 -9.74 20.59
CA THR A 32 -1.15 -9.68 19.13
C THR A 32 -2.32 -10.49 18.58
N ASN A 33 -3.15 -11.04 19.42
CA ASN A 33 -4.20 -11.96 19.04
C ASN A 33 -5.27 -11.30 18.14
N CYS A 34 -5.79 -12.04 17.17
CA CYS A 34 -6.88 -11.61 16.27
C CYS A 34 -8.13 -11.13 17.04
N ASN A 35 -8.30 -11.57 18.27
CA ASN A 35 -9.30 -11.06 19.21
C ASN A 35 -9.04 -9.58 19.54
N SER A 36 -7.81 -9.13 19.64
CA SER A 36 -7.48 -7.72 19.90
C SER A 36 -7.90 -6.80 18.74
N VAL A 37 -7.74 -7.25 17.51
CA VAL A 37 -8.16 -6.50 16.30
C VAL A 37 -9.69 -6.44 16.21
N HIS A 38 -10.37 -7.54 16.53
CA HIS A 38 -11.84 -7.60 16.56
C HIS A 38 -12.40 -6.73 17.69
N PHE A 39 -11.83 -6.84 18.88
CA PHE A 39 -12.19 -6.06 20.06
C PHE A 39 -11.93 -4.56 19.86
N SER A 40 -10.80 -4.19 19.26
CA SER A 40 -10.49 -2.78 18.93
C SER A 40 -11.51 -2.19 17.96
N LYS A 41 -12.03 -2.99 17.02
CA LYS A 41 -13.03 -2.52 16.06
C LYS A 41 -14.42 -2.42 16.66
N GLU A 42 -14.82 -3.34 17.52
CA GLU A 42 -16.10 -3.23 18.24
C GLU A 42 -16.11 -1.96 19.09
N ASN A 43 -15.04 -1.69 19.84
CA ASN A 43 -14.88 -0.47 20.64
C ASN A 43 -14.91 0.81 19.78
N LEU A 44 -14.28 0.81 18.62
CA LEU A 44 -14.29 1.95 17.69
C LEU A 44 -15.68 2.19 17.10
N LEU A 45 -16.42 1.13 16.77
CA LEU A 45 -17.77 1.24 16.22
C LEU A 45 -18.77 1.67 17.30
N GLU A 46 -18.61 1.20 18.53
CA GLU A 46 -19.45 1.62 19.66
C GLU A 46 -19.24 3.10 19.99
N LYS A 47 -18.02 3.60 19.94
CA LYS A 47 -17.70 5.02 20.14
C LYS A 47 -18.17 5.94 19.00
N SER A 48 -18.11 5.46 17.75
CA SER A 48 -18.45 6.27 16.56
C SER A 48 -19.89 6.09 16.06
N GLY A 49 -20.67 5.21 16.69
CA GLY A 49 -22.00 4.79 16.23
C GLY A 49 -21.93 3.85 15.01
N VAL A 50 -22.68 2.74 15.08
CA VAL A 50 -22.73 1.76 13.99
C VAL A 50 -23.63 2.27 12.88
N LYS A 51 -23.07 2.42 11.65
CA LYS A 51 -23.86 2.73 10.44
C LYS A 51 -23.91 1.52 9.52
N CYS A 52 -25.03 1.33 8.85
CA CYS A 52 -25.19 0.28 7.86
C CYS A 52 -24.17 0.46 6.70
N PRO A 53 -23.31 -0.54 6.39
CA PRO A 53 -22.36 -0.42 5.28
C PRO A 53 -23.02 -0.45 3.89
N HIS A 54 -24.32 -0.77 3.81
CA HIS A 54 -25.05 -0.88 2.55
C HIS A 54 -25.84 0.37 2.19
N CYS A 55 -26.42 1.06 3.17
CA CYS A 55 -27.28 2.24 2.93
C CYS A 55 -26.98 3.43 3.86
N GLN A 56 -25.94 3.32 4.70
CA GLN A 56 -25.48 4.35 5.64
C GLN A 56 -26.49 4.73 6.74
N SER A 57 -27.63 4.04 6.83
CA SER A 57 -28.63 4.26 7.86
C SER A 57 -28.10 3.93 9.25
N THR A 58 -28.54 4.67 10.27
CA THR A 58 -28.28 4.45 11.69
C THR A 58 -29.33 3.54 12.35
N MET A 59 -30.42 3.20 11.64
CA MET A 59 -31.49 2.34 12.14
C MET A 59 -31.06 0.87 12.12
N ILE A 60 -30.32 0.46 13.15
CA ILE A 60 -29.65 -0.82 13.24
C ILE A 60 -30.06 -1.52 14.53
N VAL A 61 -30.27 -2.84 14.45
CA VAL A 61 -30.51 -3.70 15.62
C VAL A 61 -29.48 -4.82 15.65
N GLY A 62 -29.18 -5.30 16.86
CA GLY A 62 -28.38 -6.50 17.06
C GLY A 62 -29.06 -7.72 16.41
N TYR A 63 -28.26 -8.62 15.83
CA TYR A 63 -28.75 -9.82 15.14
C TYR A 63 -27.91 -11.05 15.51
N GLY A 64 -27.66 -11.20 16.83
CA GLY A 64 -26.88 -12.30 17.38
C GLY A 64 -25.40 -12.31 16.99
N HIS A 65 -24.77 -13.46 17.17
CA HIS A 65 -23.36 -13.68 16.88
C HIS A 65 -23.17 -14.83 15.87
N GLN A 66 -22.12 -14.79 15.08
CA GLN A 66 -21.70 -15.88 14.21
C GLN A 66 -20.19 -16.09 14.35
N LYS A 67 -19.78 -17.24 14.85
CA LYS A 67 -18.37 -17.57 15.14
C LYS A 67 -17.69 -16.48 15.99
N GLY A 68 -18.34 -16.08 17.09
CA GLY A 68 -17.86 -15.03 17.99
C GLY A 68 -17.97 -13.59 17.47
N ILE A 69 -18.42 -13.37 16.24
CA ILE A 69 -18.52 -12.04 15.62
C ILE A 69 -19.95 -11.52 15.74
N LYS A 70 -20.13 -10.35 16.36
CA LYS A 70 -21.41 -9.65 16.49
C LYS A 70 -21.99 -9.28 15.13
N ARG A 71 -23.26 -9.58 14.92
CA ARG A 71 -24.00 -9.28 13.69
C ARG A 71 -25.06 -8.23 13.96
N TYR A 72 -25.40 -7.52 12.92
CA TYR A 72 -26.40 -6.46 12.92
C TYR A 72 -27.35 -6.64 11.75
N LYS A 73 -28.59 -6.17 11.91
CA LYS A 73 -29.58 -6.04 10.85
C LYS A 73 -29.99 -4.58 10.71
N CYS A 74 -29.97 -4.07 9.49
CA CYS A 74 -30.45 -2.72 9.18
C CYS A 74 -31.98 -2.75 9.01
N LYS A 75 -32.70 -1.86 9.70
CA LYS A 75 -34.17 -1.73 9.56
C LYS A 75 -34.56 -1.02 8.26
N SER A 76 -33.65 -0.21 7.65
CA SER A 76 -33.95 0.56 6.43
C SER A 76 -33.77 -0.26 5.15
N CYS A 77 -32.72 -1.07 5.04
CA CYS A 77 -32.44 -1.88 3.85
C CYS A 77 -32.55 -3.38 4.08
N PHE A 78 -32.90 -3.82 5.27
CA PHE A 78 -33.12 -5.20 5.71
C PHE A 78 -31.92 -6.13 5.57
N LYS A 79 -30.75 -5.62 5.15
CA LYS A 79 -29.52 -6.41 5.01
C LYS A 79 -28.86 -6.64 6.37
N THR A 80 -28.27 -7.83 6.53
CA THR A 80 -27.46 -8.17 7.69
C THR A 80 -25.98 -7.89 7.39
N PHE A 81 -25.23 -7.51 8.41
CA PHE A 81 -23.80 -7.25 8.31
C PHE A 81 -23.12 -7.53 9.65
N SER A 82 -21.81 -7.60 9.66
CA SER A 82 -20.98 -7.72 10.86
C SER A 82 -20.03 -6.54 10.98
N THR A 83 -19.32 -6.46 12.09
CA THR A 83 -18.25 -5.47 12.31
C THR A 83 -17.18 -5.53 11.20
N LEU A 84 -16.94 -6.70 10.60
CA LEU A 84 -15.96 -6.91 9.53
C LEU A 84 -16.49 -6.64 8.13
N THR A 85 -17.79 -6.40 7.96
CA THR A 85 -18.36 -6.11 6.63
C THR A 85 -17.82 -4.79 6.10
N GLY A 86 -17.31 -4.79 4.86
CA GLY A 86 -16.66 -3.64 4.23
C GLY A 86 -15.19 -3.45 4.64
N THR A 87 -14.58 -4.39 5.32
CA THR A 87 -13.14 -4.39 5.62
C THR A 87 -12.40 -5.43 4.80
N ALA A 88 -11.08 -5.40 4.79
CA ALA A 88 -10.26 -6.42 4.14
C ALA A 88 -10.42 -7.82 4.77
N PHE A 89 -10.91 -7.91 6.02
CA PHE A 89 -11.27 -9.16 6.70
C PHE A 89 -12.57 -9.79 6.22
N HIS A 90 -13.37 -9.07 5.44
CA HIS A 90 -14.65 -9.60 4.97
C HIS A 90 -14.46 -10.88 4.16
N LYS A 91 -15.19 -11.93 4.54
CA LYS A 91 -15.12 -13.27 3.91
C LYS A 91 -13.74 -13.97 3.96
N LEU A 92 -12.87 -13.62 4.88
CA LEU A 92 -11.69 -14.44 5.16
C LEU A 92 -12.09 -15.61 6.09
N HIS A 93 -11.57 -16.82 5.77
CA HIS A 93 -11.86 -18.01 6.58
C HIS A 93 -10.92 -18.16 7.77
N LYS A 94 -9.59 -18.11 7.55
CA LYS A 94 -8.56 -18.26 8.58
C LYS A 94 -8.12 -16.87 9.11
N LYS A 95 -9.02 -16.15 9.78
CA LYS A 95 -8.78 -14.76 10.22
C LYS A 95 -7.70 -14.62 11.30
N THR A 96 -7.56 -15.63 12.14
CA THR A 96 -6.57 -15.71 13.22
C THR A 96 -5.13 -15.62 12.70
N LEU A 97 -4.89 -16.09 11.49
CA LEU A 97 -3.56 -16.07 10.88
C LEU A 97 -3.17 -14.72 10.26
N LEU A 98 -4.04 -13.73 10.26
CA LEU A 98 -3.80 -12.52 9.46
C LEU A 98 -2.72 -11.61 10.06
N ASN A 99 -2.61 -11.53 11.39
CA ASN A 99 -1.56 -10.75 12.05
C ASN A 99 -0.18 -11.32 11.74
N GLU A 100 -0.04 -12.63 11.87
CA GLU A 100 1.17 -13.35 11.52
C GLU A 100 1.51 -13.20 10.03
N TYR A 101 0.50 -13.27 9.16
CA TYR A 101 0.67 -13.00 7.74
C TYR A 101 1.20 -11.59 7.45
N ILE A 102 0.66 -10.57 8.12
CA ILE A 102 1.13 -9.18 8.00
C ILE A 102 2.58 -9.08 8.44
N TYR A 103 2.94 -9.69 9.55
CA TYR A 103 4.32 -9.72 10.03
C TYR A 103 5.27 -10.33 9.00
N TYR A 104 5.00 -11.54 8.50
CA TYR A 104 5.79 -12.17 7.45
C TYR A 104 5.86 -11.34 6.17
N MET A 105 4.77 -10.68 5.80
CA MET A 105 4.75 -9.79 4.66
C MET A 105 5.72 -8.63 4.86
N LEU A 106 5.68 -7.96 6.00
CA LEU A 106 6.49 -6.77 6.30
C LEU A 106 7.98 -7.09 6.48
N THR A 107 8.32 -8.27 6.96
CA THR A 107 9.71 -8.77 7.04
C THR A 107 10.27 -9.23 5.69
N GLY A 108 9.48 -9.11 4.62
CA GLY A 108 9.93 -9.40 3.26
C GLY A 108 9.95 -10.88 2.88
N VAL A 109 9.32 -11.74 3.67
CA VAL A 109 9.21 -13.18 3.39
C VAL A 109 8.45 -13.41 2.08
N SER A 110 8.95 -14.34 1.26
CA SER A 110 8.34 -14.66 -0.03
C SER A 110 6.95 -15.30 0.13
N LEU A 111 6.05 -15.09 -0.84
CA LEU A 111 4.71 -15.68 -0.80
C LEU A 111 4.71 -17.20 -0.66
N ARG A 112 5.67 -17.90 -1.30
CA ARG A 112 5.76 -19.36 -1.21
C ARG A 112 6.17 -19.80 0.20
N LYS A 113 7.12 -19.09 0.81
CA LYS A 113 7.54 -19.39 2.18
C LYS A 113 6.40 -19.11 3.16
N ILE A 114 5.71 -17.97 3.05
CA ILE A 114 4.52 -17.66 3.86
C ILE A 114 3.44 -18.75 3.72
N ALA A 115 3.15 -19.17 2.48
CA ALA A 115 2.12 -20.18 2.23
C ALA A 115 2.46 -21.52 2.93
N ASN A 116 3.72 -21.92 2.92
CA ASN A 116 4.19 -23.15 3.58
C ASN A 116 4.14 -23.02 5.11
N GLU A 117 4.71 -21.94 5.67
CA GLU A 117 4.78 -21.75 7.13
C GLU A 117 3.38 -21.67 7.77
N MET A 118 2.42 -21.09 7.07
CA MET A 118 1.06 -20.84 7.58
C MET A 118 0.04 -21.89 7.13
N ASP A 119 0.47 -22.95 6.47
CA ASP A 119 -0.42 -23.98 5.91
C ASP A 119 -1.62 -23.39 5.14
N ILE A 120 -1.32 -22.49 4.21
CA ILE A 120 -2.30 -21.91 3.29
C ILE A 120 -1.86 -22.08 1.84
N CYS A 121 -2.82 -22.19 0.93
CA CYS A 121 -2.44 -22.26 -0.48
C CYS A 121 -1.84 -20.94 -0.98
N LEU A 122 -0.90 -21.03 -1.94
CA LEU A 122 -0.21 -19.88 -2.52
C LEU A 122 -1.18 -18.81 -3.06
N LYS A 123 -2.33 -19.24 -3.61
CA LYS A 123 -3.36 -18.32 -4.07
C LYS A 123 -3.97 -17.52 -2.92
N THR A 124 -4.25 -18.15 -1.80
CA THR A 124 -4.74 -17.48 -0.58
C THR A 124 -3.72 -16.45 -0.09
N ALA A 125 -2.44 -16.83 0.01
CA ALA A 125 -1.38 -15.92 0.39
C ALA A 125 -1.29 -14.72 -0.57
N PHE A 126 -1.41 -14.95 -1.87
CA PHE A 126 -1.43 -13.89 -2.88
C PHE A 126 -2.64 -12.96 -2.73
N ASP A 127 -3.84 -13.51 -2.57
CA ASP A 127 -5.07 -12.74 -2.44
C ASP A 127 -5.07 -11.90 -1.15
N TRP A 128 -4.56 -12.45 -0.04
CA TRP A 128 -4.41 -11.73 1.22
C TRP A 128 -3.44 -10.56 1.09
N ARG A 129 -2.27 -10.77 0.47
CA ARG A 129 -1.32 -9.68 0.19
C ARG A 129 -2.00 -8.52 -0.52
N HIS A 130 -2.74 -8.81 -1.59
CA HIS A 130 -3.39 -7.75 -2.35
C HIS A 130 -4.56 -7.08 -1.63
N LYS A 131 -5.31 -7.81 -0.80
CA LYS A 131 -6.33 -7.22 0.08
C LYS A 131 -5.71 -6.24 1.08
N ILE A 132 -4.63 -6.65 1.75
CA ILE A 132 -3.91 -5.81 2.73
C ILE A 132 -3.34 -4.56 2.05
N LEU A 133 -2.61 -4.72 0.95
CA LEU A 133 -1.99 -3.62 0.23
C LEU A 133 -3.00 -2.63 -0.35
N ASN A 134 -4.18 -3.11 -0.74
CA ASN A 134 -5.28 -2.25 -1.16
C ASN A 134 -5.88 -1.48 0.02
N ALA A 135 -6.04 -2.12 1.18
CA ALA A 135 -6.52 -1.46 2.39
C ALA A 135 -5.56 -0.35 2.84
N VAL A 136 -4.26 -0.65 2.89
CA VAL A 136 -3.20 0.31 3.25
C VAL A 136 -3.22 1.56 2.36
N SER A 137 -3.60 1.44 1.08
CA SER A 137 -3.65 2.58 0.16
C SER A 137 -4.56 3.72 0.62
N ASN A 138 -5.61 3.40 1.38
CA ASN A 138 -6.58 4.40 1.86
C ASN A 138 -6.12 5.15 3.11
N GLY A 139 -5.19 4.58 3.87
CA GLY A 139 -4.59 5.24 5.03
C GLY A 139 -3.65 6.40 4.66
N PHE A 140 -3.17 6.46 3.42
CA PHE A 140 -2.27 7.52 2.97
C PHE A 140 -3.02 8.77 2.49
N LYS A 141 -3.78 9.41 3.37
CA LYS A 141 -4.65 10.56 3.00
C LYS A 141 -4.04 11.93 3.30
N SER A 142 -2.84 12.02 3.88
CA SER A 142 -2.23 13.31 4.21
C SER A 142 -1.84 14.08 2.95
N LYS A 143 -2.20 15.36 2.91
CA LYS A 143 -1.71 16.29 1.91
C LYS A 143 -0.23 16.56 2.13
N ILE A 144 0.48 16.79 1.04
CA ILE A 144 1.89 17.21 1.02
C ILE A 144 1.96 18.70 0.70
N SER A 145 2.86 19.42 1.38
CA SER A 145 3.01 20.87 1.26
C SER A 145 4.48 21.29 1.36
N GLY A 146 4.78 22.58 1.24
CA GLY A 146 6.14 23.09 1.24
C GLY A 146 6.92 22.71 -0.01
N ILE A 147 8.21 22.40 0.10
CA ILE A 147 9.04 22.03 -1.06
C ILE A 147 8.76 20.57 -1.44
N VAL A 148 8.12 20.39 -2.58
CA VAL A 148 7.72 19.08 -3.12
C VAL A 148 8.48 18.79 -4.41
N GLU A 149 9.27 17.73 -4.41
CA GLU A 149 9.93 17.22 -5.62
C GLU A 149 8.97 16.27 -6.34
N ALA A 150 8.80 16.45 -7.65
CA ALA A 150 7.96 15.55 -8.46
C ALA A 150 8.63 15.22 -9.78
N ASP A 151 8.60 13.93 -10.11
CA ASP A 151 9.14 13.40 -11.36
C ASP A 151 8.46 12.08 -11.72
N GLU A 152 8.55 11.66 -12.99
CA GLU A 152 8.00 10.40 -13.42
C GLU A 152 9.06 9.32 -13.61
N THR A 153 8.66 8.09 -13.35
CA THR A 153 9.45 6.91 -13.73
C THR A 153 8.59 5.90 -14.49
N PHE A 154 9.26 5.03 -15.24
CA PHE A 154 8.60 4.13 -16.17
C PHE A 154 8.87 2.67 -15.82
N PHE A 155 7.81 1.87 -15.91
CA PHE A 155 7.86 0.41 -15.85
C PHE A 155 7.31 -0.18 -17.12
N LEU A 156 7.87 -1.30 -17.58
CA LEU A 156 7.33 -1.98 -18.75
C LEU A 156 5.95 -2.59 -18.43
N TYR A 157 4.98 -2.36 -19.31
CA TYR A 157 3.65 -2.96 -19.21
C TYR A 157 3.74 -4.48 -19.15
N SER A 158 3.13 -5.09 -18.15
CA SER A 158 3.20 -6.53 -17.87
C SER A 158 1.82 -7.12 -17.63
N GLU A 159 1.53 -8.19 -18.35
CA GLU A 159 0.34 -9.03 -18.19
C GLU A 159 0.68 -10.35 -17.49
N LYS A 160 1.73 -10.35 -16.66
CA LYS A 160 2.19 -11.56 -15.94
C LYS A 160 1.02 -12.27 -15.24
N GLY A 161 0.92 -13.59 -15.45
CA GLY A 161 -0.15 -14.41 -14.88
C GLY A 161 -1.51 -14.31 -15.58
N SER A 162 -1.61 -13.60 -16.72
CA SER A 162 -2.78 -13.66 -17.58
C SER A 162 -2.78 -14.94 -18.43
N LYS A 163 -3.94 -15.56 -18.58
CA LYS A 163 -4.15 -16.70 -19.49
C LYS A 163 -4.26 -16.24 -20.95
N SER A 164 -4.72 -15.00 -21.17
CA SER A 164 -4.83 -14.38 -22.50
C SER A 164 -3.98 -13.13 -22.51
N LEU A 165 -3.02 -13.05 -23.42
CA LEU A 165 -2.12 -11.91 -23.57
C LEU A 165 -2.57 -11.06 -24.75
N SER A 166 -2.54 -9.73 -24.57
CA SER A 166 -2.84 -8.77 -25.65
C SER A 166 -1.67 -8.61 -26.66
N ARG A 167 -0.51 -9.19 -26.35
CA ARG A 167 0.74 -9.11 -27.14
C ARG A 167 1.57 -10.37 -26.98
N LYS A 168 2.56 -10.57 -27.84
CA LYS A 168 3.56 -11.65 -27.69
C LYS A 168 4.29 -11.53 -26.33
N PRO A 169 4.53 -12.65 -25.62
CA PRO A 169 5.29 -12.64 -24.38
C PRO A 169 6.69 -12.05 -24.61
N ARG A 170 7.16 -11.21 -23.69
CA ARG A 170 8.56 -10.76 -23.70
C ARG A 170 9.47 -11.82 -23.07
N LYS A 171 10.65 -11.99 -23.62
CA LYS A 171 11.73 -12.74 -22.96
C LYS A 171 12.14 -12.00 -21.67
N ARG A 172 12.68 -12.73 -20.69
CA ARG A 172 13.23 -12.16 -19.46
C ARG A 172 14.29 -11.10 -19.82
N GLY A 173 14.19 -9.91 -19.23
CA GLY A 173 15.06 -8.77 -19.55
C GLY A 173 14.74 -8.04 -20.85
N GLY A 174 13.68 -8.45 -21.58
CA GLY A 174 13.30 -7.80 -22.84
C GLY A 174 12.90 -6.33 -22.64
N SER A 175 13.24 -5.52 -23.63
CA SER A 175 12.93 -4.08 -23.68
C SER A 175 11.53 -3.81 -24.26
N ALA A 176 11.17 -2.53 -24.38
CA ALA A 176 9.97 -2.08 -25.08
C ALA A 176 10.08 -2.38 -26.58
N SER A 177 8.92 -2.48 -27.26
CA SER A 177 8.83 -2.77 -28.69
C SER A 177 9.46 -1.69 -29.58
N LYS A 178 9.50 -0.45 -29.09
CA LYS A 178 10.04 0.73 -29.79
C LYS A 178 10.96 1.51 -28.85
N ARG A 179 11.98 2.15 -29.44
CA ARG A 179 12.88 3.07 -28.70
C ARG A 179 12.11 4.26 -28.16
N GLY A 180 12.51 4.75 -26.98
CA GLY A 180 11.89 5.89 -26.31
C GLY A 180 10.61 5.52 -25.55
N ILE A 181 9.98 6.54 -24.96
CA ILE A 181 8.75 6.37 -24.16
C ILE A 181 7.56 6.17 -25.10
N ASN A 182 6.88 5.04 -24.95
CA ASN A 182 5.74 4.65 -25.78
C ASN A 182 4.69 3.92 -24.92
N LYS A 183 3.61 3.40 -25.53
CA LYS A 183 2.51 2.70 -24.85
C LYS A 183 2.92 1.42 -24.12
N ASP A 184 4.12 0.88 -24.35
CA ASP A 184 4.67 -0.23 -23.57
C ASP A 184 5.15 0.19 -22.17
N HIS A 185 5.26 1.48 -21.91
CA HIS A 185 5.69 2.03 -20.63
C HIS A 185 4.49 2.45 -19.80
N VAL A 186 4.45 1.96 -18.57
CA VAL A 186 3.51 2.41 -17.52
C VAL A 186 4.18 3.54 -16.77
N THR A 187 3.53 4.69 -16.73
CA THR A 187 4.04 5.90 -16.10
C THR A 187 3.62 5.92 -14.65
N VAL A 188 4.60 6.04 -13.77
CA VAL A 188 4.43 6.21 -12.32
C VAL A 188 4.91 7.60 -11.96
N MET A 189 4.00 8.41 -11.42
CA MET A 189 4.31 9.71 -10.87
C MET A 189 4.74 9.54 -9.42
N THR A 190 5.88 10.13 -9.05
CA THR A 190 6.41 10.20 -7.70
C THR A 190 6.41 11.64 -7.23
N ALA A 191 5.92 11.90 -6.02
CA ALA A 191 6.07 13.18 -5.34
C ALA A 191 6.64 12.94 -3.93
N PHE A 192 7.60 13.76 -3.54
CA PHE A 192 8.30 13.68 -2.27
C PHE A 192 8.36 15.04 -1.59
N GLU A 193 7.86 15.15 -0.37
CA GLU A 193 7.94 16.33 0.46
C GLU A 193 9.21 16.29 1.31
N ARG A 194 10.01 17.35 1.26
CA ARG A 194 11.32 17.38 1.94
C ARG A 194 11.24 17.43 3.45
N LYS A 195 10.29 18.18 4.01
CA LYS A 195 10.20 18.42 5.45
C LYS A 195 9.80 17.17 6.23
N THR A 196 8.76 16.49 5.79
CA THR A 196 8.20 15.32 6.48
C THR A 196 8.69 13.99 5.92
N GLY A 197 9.30 13.99 4.72
CA GLY A 197 9.63 12.77 3.99
C GLY A 197 8.41 12.08 3.39
N ALA A 198 7.26 12.76 3.36
CA ALA A 198 6.04 12.19 2.82
C ALA A 198 6.19 11.86 1.34
N LEU A 199 5.78 10.66 0.97
CA LEU A 199 5.95 10.08 -0.35
C LEU A 199 4.62 9.72 -0.98
N SER A 200 4.43 10.08 -2.24
CA SER A 200 3.34 9.61 -3.09
C SER A 200 3.88 8.94 -4.34
N ASN A 201 3.44 7.71 -4.61
CA ASN A 201 3.75 6.97 -5.83
C ASN A 201 2.44 6.50 -6.47
N THR A 202 2.12 7.00 -7.66
CA THR A 202 0.83 6.72 -8.30
C THR A 202 1.01 6.29 -9.75
N VAL A 203 0.36 5.21 -10.14
CA VAL A 203 0.24 4.81 -11.55
C VAL A 203 -0.72 5.77 -12.23
N VAL A 204 -0.21 6.57 -13.17
CA VAL A 204 -0.99 7.64 -13.80
C VAL A 204 -1.46 7.32 -15.22
N GLY A 205 -0.78 6.40 -15.91
CA GLY A 205 -1.17 6.01 -17.27
C GLY A 205 -0.11 5.18 -17.98
N LYS A 206 -0.15 5.20 -19.30
CA LYS A 206 0.82 4.58 -20.20
C LYS A 206 1.42 5.65 -21.14
N GLY A 207 2.70 5.53 -21.45
CA GLY A 207 3.38 6.41 -22.38
C GLY A 207 3.84 7.73 -21.74
N ARG A 208 3.87 8.78 -22.54
CA ARG A 208 4.41 10.09 -22.13
C ARG A 208 3.53 10.77 -21.08
N LEU A 209 4.17 11.55 -20.23
CA LEU A 209 3.51 12.36 -19.21
C LEU A 209 2.58 13.42 -19.83
N THR A 210 1.41 13.58 -19.23
CA THR A 210 0.43 14.61 -19.58
C THR A 210 0.01 15.39 -18.32
N LYS A 211 -0.51 16.63 -18.48
CA LYS A 211 -1.02 17.40 -17.35
C LYS A 211 -2.13 16.68 -16.57
N LYS A 212 -3.01 15.91 -17.25
CA LYS A 212 -4.00 15.06 -16.55
C LYS A 212 -3.35 13.97 -15.71
N ALA A 213 -2.24 13.40 -16.17
CA ALA A 213 -1.47 12.42 -15.40
C ALA A 213 -0.81 13.04 -14.17
N ILE A 214 -0.32 14.28 -14.25
CA ILE A 214 0.24 15.02 -13.11
C ILE A 214 -0.87 15.29 -12.09
N GLU A 215 -2.04 15.80 -12.50
CA GLU A 215 -3.18 16.01 -11.58
C GLU A 215 -3.58 14.71 -10.88
N LYS A 216 -3.64 13.58 -11.61
CA LYS A 216 -3.94 12.28 -11.03
C LYS A 216 -2.89 11.81 -10.01
N GLY A 217 -1.61 12.08 -10.27
CA GLY A 217 -0.48 11.60 -9.46
C GLY A 217 -0.11 12.51 -8.30
N VAL A 218 -0.04 13.80 -8.54
CA VAL A 218 0.41 14.81 -7.58
C VAL A 218 -0.76 15.63 -7.06
N GLY A 219 -1.64 16.12 -7.95
CA GLY A 219 -2.69 17.07 -7.61
C GLY A 219 -3.64 16.61 -6.53
N LYS A 220 -3.90 15.32 -6.45
CA LYS A 220 -4.71 14.70 -5.41
C LYS A 220 -4.11 14.85 -4.00
N TRP A 221 -2.79 14.91 -3.90
CA TRP A 221 -2.04 14.91 -2.64
C TRP A 221 -1.50 16.30 -2.29
N LEU A 222 -1.26 17.16 -3.30
CA LEU A 222 -0.61 18.44 -3.15
C LEU A 222 -1.55 19.48 -2.53
N ASP A 223 -1.06 20.19 -1.51
CA ASP A 223 -1.66 21.46 -1.12
C ASP A 223 -1.18 22.55 -2.09
N LYS A 224 -2.03 22.89 -3.07
CA LYS A 224 -1.68 23.79 -4.17
C LYS A 224 -1.32 25.21 -3.72
N LYS A 225 -1.82 25.65 -2.55
CA LYS A 225 -1.57 27.01 -2.03
C LYS A 225 -0.29 27.13 -1.21
N GLN A 226 0.13 26.03 -0.60
CA GLN A 226 1.27 26.01 0.34
C GLN A 226 2.46 25.21 -0.20
N SER A 227 2.49 24.94 -1.50
CA SER A 227 3.54 24.10 -2.09
C SER A 227 4.33 24.82 -3.15
N ILE A 228 5.65 24.59 -3.14
CA ILE A 228 6.59 24.91 -4.21
C ILE A 228 6.94 23.58 -4.90
N LEU A 229 6.61 23.47 -6.18
CA LEU A 229 6.84 22.25 -6.95
C LEU A 229 8.20 22.30 -7.63
N CYS A 230 9.08 21.36 -7.32
CA CYS A 230 10.34 21.16 -8.04
C CYS A 230 10.18 19.99 -9.00
N SER A 231 10.41 20.20 -10.30
CA SER A 231 10.35 19.15 -11.31
C SER A 231 11.37 19.40 -12.41
N ASP A 232 11.52 18.44 -13.32
CA ASP A 232 12.23 18.72 -14.55
C ASP A 232 11.52 19.82 -15.37
N SER A 233 12.22 20.40 -16.34
CA SER A 233 11.69 21.48 -17.18
C SER A 233 10.67 21.00 -18.24
N HIS A 234 10.00 19.86 -18.03
CA HIS A 234 9.05 19.30 -18.98
C HIS A 234 7.78 20.18 -19.09
N LEU A 235 7.35 20.46 -20.31
CA LEU A 235 6.21 21.34 -20.60
C LEU A 235 4.91 20.98 -19.88
N SER A 236 4.68 19.68 -19.61
CA SER A 236 3.49 19.23 -18.88
C SER A 236 3.45 19.72 -17.44
N PHE A 237 4.61 19.84 -16.76
CA PHE A 237 4.69 20.41 -15.41
C PHE A 237 4.46 21.91 -15.43
N GLN A 238 5.02 22.63 -16.41
CA GLN A 238 4.80 24.07 -16.57
C GLN A 238 3.31 24.37 -16.81
N ALA A 239 2.68 23.63 -17.75
CA ALA A 239 1.25 23.79 -18.03
C ALA A 239 0.37 23.42 -16.85
N TYR A 240 0.77 22.42 -16.05
CA TYR A 240 0.07 22.02 -14.83
C TYR A 240 0.15 23.10 -13.74
N ALA A 241 1.34 23.63 -13.49
CA ALA A 241 1.61 24.64 -12.49
C ALA A 241 0.86 25.96 -12.80
N ASN A 242 0.91 26.41 -14.06
CA ASN A 242 0.21 27.62 -14.51
C ASN A 242 -1.30 27.53 -14.33
N ILE A 243 -1.95 26.39 -14.70
CA ILE A 243 -3.39 26.21 -14.56
C ILE A 243 -3.82 26.18 -13.07
N ASN A 244 -2.96 25.70 -12.19
CA ASN A 244 -3.30 25.53 -10.77
C ASN A 244 -2.73 26.65 -9.88
N ASN A 245 -2.08 27.67 -10.45
CA ASN A 245 -1.39 28.75 -9.72
C ASN A 245 -0.41 28.22 -8.66
N ILE A 246 0.41 27.22 -9.04
CA ILE A 246 1.41 26.62 -8.19
C ILE A 246 2.77 27.20 -8.55
N GLU A 247 3.57 27.60 -7.56
CA GLU A 247 4.94 28.02 -7.78
C GLU A 247 5.77 26.82 -8.27
N LEU A 248 6.33 26.93 -9.48
CA LEU A 248 7.17 25.89 -10.08
C LEU A 248 8.63 26.36 -10.12
N LYS A 249 9.51 25.52 -9.61
CA LYS A 249 10.97 25.65 -9.74
C LYS A 249 11.49 24.59 -10.72
N PRO A 250 11.69 24.96 -12.00
CA PRO A 250 12.11 24.00 -13.01
C PRO A 250 13.60 23.70 -12.90
N ILE A 251 13.98 22.43 -13.04
CA ILE A 251 15.36 21.95 -13.07
C ILE A 251 15.75 21.62 -14.52
N PHE A 252 16.79 22.28 -15.01
CA PHE A 252 17.21 22.18 -16.41
C PHE A 252 18.30 21.11 -16.61
N VAL A 253 17.97 19.86 -16.41
CA VAL A 253 18.90 18.72 -16.50
C VAL A 253 19.68 18.69 -17.83
N ARG A 254 19.05 19.08 -18.95
CA ARG A 254 19.70 19.14 -20.24
C ARG A 254 20.85 20.17 -20.30
N ARG A 255 20.79 21.22 -19.48
CA ARG A 255 21.83 22.23 -19.33
C ARG A 255 22.88 21.87 -18.29
N LYS A 256 22.75 20.66 -17.66
CA LYS A 256 23.54 20.22 -16.50
C LYS A 256 23.32 21.10 -15.26
N GLU A 257 22.18 21.80 -15.19
CA GLU A 257 21.75 22.58 -14.04
C GLU A 257 20.87 21.69 -13.16
N PHE A 258 21.50 21.03 -12.17
CA PHE A 258 20.85 20.06 -11.29
C PHE A 258 20.24 20.68 -10.03
N VAL A 259 20.55 21.93 -9.74
CA VAL A 259 20.09 22.70 -8.60
C VAL A 259 19.69 24.09 -9.07
N PHE A 260 18.51 24.55 -8.71
CA PHE A 260 18.01 25.90 -8.97
C PHE A 260 18.01 26.71 -7.67
N GLU A 261 18.42 27.99 -7.71
CA GLU A 261 18.52 28.88 -6.53
C GLU A 261 19.25 28.25 -5.32
N LYS A 262 20.23 27.39 -5.54
CA LYS A 262 21.02 26.66 -4.53
C LYS A 262 20.22 25.70 -3.63
N ILE A 263 18.89 25.68 -3.71
CA ILE A 263 18.00 24.93 -2.81
C ILE A 263 17.16 23.92 -3.57
N TYR A 264 16.64 24.30 -4.75
CA TYR A 264 15.65 23.50 -5.46
C TYR A 264 16.32 22.45 -6.36
N HIS A 265 15.94 21.22 -6.21
CA HIS A 265 16.46 20.09 -7.00
C HIS A 265 15.42 18.93 -7.02
N ILE A 266 15.69 17.85 -7.73
CA ILE A 266 14.88 16.62 -7.78
C ILE A 266 15.68 15.37 -7.39
N GLN A 267 16.77 15.53 -6.66
CA GLN A 267 17.69 14.43 -6.33
C GLN A 267 17.07 13.39 -5.42
N ASN A 268 16.16 13.80 -4.49
CA ASN A 268 15.48 12.86 -3.60
C ASN A 268 14.52 11.95 -4.39
N VAL A 269 13.74 12.51 -5.32
CA VAL A 269 12.86 11.73 -6.19
C VAL A 269 13.66 10.77 -7.06
N ASN A 270 14.80 11.22 -7.62
CA ASN A 270 15.69 10.36 -8.42
C ASN A 270 16.24 9.19 -7.59
N ARG A 271 16.66 9.43 -6.35
CA ARG A 271 17.06 8.38 -5.40
C ARG A 271 15.92 7.40 -5.13
N ILE A 272 14.71 7.91 -4.92
CA ILE A 272 13.51 7.10 -4.68
C ILE A 272 13.19 6.23 -5.92
N HIS A 273 13.35 6.77 -7.12
CA HIS A 273 13.16 6.00 -8.35
C HIS A 273 14.13 4.82 -8.46
N GLY A 274 15.40 5.01 -8.09
CA GLY A 274 16.38 3.92 -8.01
C GLY A 274 15.94 2.85 -7.02
N GLN A 275 15.64 3.24 -5.78
CA GLN A 275 15.17 2.35 -4.72
C GLN A 275 13.88 1.60 -5.11
N LEU A 276 12.93 2.28 -5.74
CA LEU A 276 11.67 1.69 -6.21
C LEU A 276 11.91 0.64 -7.30
N LYS A 277 12.78 0.91 -8.26
CA LYS A 277 13.13 -0.06 -9.30
C LYS A 277 13.79 -1.30 -8.72
N ASP A 278 14.71 -1.14 -7.77
CA ASP A 278 15.36 -2.25 -7.08
C ASP A 278 14.37 -3.05 -6.22
N TRP A 279 13.45 -2.37 -5.53
CA TRP A 279 12.36 -2.99 -4.80
C TRP A 279 11.47 -3.86 -5.70
N ILE A 280 10.99 -3.31 -6.82
CA ILE A 280 10.14 -4.04 -7.76
C ILE A 280 10.88 -5.22 -8.40
N ARG A 281 12.18 -5.12 -8.62
CA ARG A 281 13.03 -6.20 -9.18
C ARG A 281 13.02 -7.45 -8.29
N LYS A 282 12.97 -7.31 -6.97
CA LYS A 282 12.90 -8.44 -6.00
C LYS A 282 11.71 -9.36 -6.23
N PHE A 283 10.61 -8.87 -6.82
CA PHE A 283 9.42 -9.67 -7.11
C PHE A 283 9.47 -10.42 -8.45
N ASN A 284 10.60 -10.35 -9.17
CA ASN A 284 10.78 -11.02 -10.46
C ASN A 284 9.68 -10.72 -11.48
N GLY A 285 9.24 -9.47 -11.53
CA GLY A 285 8.19 -8.97 -12.40
C GLY A 285 6.82 -8.93 -11.72
N VAL A 286 6.20 -7.78 -11.81
CA VAL A 286 4.86 -7.48 -11.28
C VAL A 286 3.93 -7.23 -12.46
N ALA A 287 2.74 -7.83 -12.45
CA ALA A 287 1.71 -7.49 -13.43
C ALA A 287 1.25 -6.03 -13.23
N THR A 288 1.05 -5.30 -14.32
CA THR A 288 0.67 -3.88 -14.27
C THR A 288 -0.59 -3.63 -13.44
N LYS A 289 -1.58 -4.54 -13.50
CA LYS A 289 -2.80 -4.46 -12.70
C LYS A 289 -2.56 -4.46 -11.18
N TYR A 290 -1.43 -4.96 -10.73
CA TYR A 290 -1.05 -5.00 -9.32
C TYR A 290 0.04 -3.98 -8.96
N LEU A 291 0.57 -3.24 -9.93
CA LEU A 291 1.69 -2.31 -9.72
C LEU A 291 1.38 -1.31 -8.60
N GLN A 292 0.17 -0.71 -8.60
CA GLN A 292 -0.21 0.25 -7.55
C GLN A 292 -0.13 -0.35 -6.14
N ASN A 293 -0.51 -1.60 -5.95
CA ASN A 293 -0.41 -2.26 -4.65
C ASN A 293 1.05 -2.40 -4.20
N TYR A 294 1.97 -2.70 -5.12
CA TYR A 294 3.39 -2.75 -4.79
C TYR A 294 4.00 -1.37 -4.54
N LEU A 295 3.51 -0.32 -5.21
CA LEU A 295 3.87 1.06 -4.88
C LEU A 295 3.41 1.45 -3.47
N ASN A 296 2.19 1.07 -3.08
CA ASN A 296 1.68 1.26 -1.72
C ASN A 296 2.51 0.48 -0.69
N TYR A 297 2.95 -0.72 -1.03
CA TYR A 297 3.82 -1.53 -0.19
C TYR A 297 5.20 -0.88 -0.02
N PHE A 298 5.82 -0.43 -1.11
CA PHE A 298 7.07 0.34 -1.07
C PHE A 298 6.94 1.57 -0.18
N ARG A 299 5.84 2.31 -0.33
CA ARG A 299 5.54 3.48 0.48
C ARG A 299 5.40 3.13 1.96
N LEU A 300 4.68 2.07 2.31
CA LEU A 300 4.53 1.61 3.69
C LEU A 300 5.90 1.32 4.34
N VAL A 301 6.75 0.56 3.66
CA VAL A 301 8.08 0.18 4.16
C VAL A 301 9.02 1.38 4.30
N ASN A 302 8.85 2.42 3.46
CA ASN A 302 9.71 3.62 3.53
C ASN A 302 9.22 4.70 4.49
N LEU A 303 7.92 4.75 4.78
CA LEU A 303 7.36 5.76 5.69
C LEU A 303 7.54 5.38 7.16
N VAL A 304 7.53 4.11 7.47
CA VAL A 304 7.56 3.62 8.84
C VAL A 304 8.88 2.87 9.04
N LYS A 305 9.75 3.42 9.86
CA LYS A 305 11.09 2.85 10.10
C LYS A 305 11.06 1.64 11.03
N GLU A 306 10.08 1.58 11.95
CA GLU A 306 9.96 0.52 12.94
C GLU A 306 8.95 -0.55 12.49
N GLN A 307 9.36 -1.83 12.53
CA GLN A 307 8.51 -2.94 12.07
C GLN A 307 7.18 -3.05 12.82
N ASN A 308 7.19 -2.82 14.14
CA ASN A 308 5.97 -2.86 14.95
C ASN A 308 4.97 -1.77 14.56
N GLN A 309 5.45 -0.55 14.27
CA GLN A 309 4.60 0.54 13.80
C GLN A 309 4.05 0.25 12.39
N MET A 310 4.85 -0.38 11.52
CA MET A 310 4.38 -0.83 10.19
C MET A 310 3.27 -1.86 10.32
N ALA A 311 3.43 -2.85 11.20
CA ALA A 311 2.42 -3.87 11.43
C ALA A 311 1.14 -3.24 11.98
N GLN A 312 1.24 -2.38 12.98
CA GLN A 312 0.09 -1.68 13.56
C GLN A 312 -0.61 -0.78 12.52
N TYR A 313 0.14 -0.06 11.69
CA TYR A 313 -0.43 0.73 10.61
C TYR A 313 -1.18 -0.14 9.58
N ALA A 314 -0.59 -1.26 9.18
CA ALA A 314 -1.22 -2.20 8.26
C ALA A 314 -2.48 -2.83 8.86
N ILE A 315 -2.46 -3.21 10.13
CA ILE A 315 -3.61 -3.74 10.87
C ILE A 315 -4.73 -2.69 10.92
N ASN A 316 -4.44 -1.47 11.33
CA ASN A 316 -5.42 -0.38 11.41
C ASN A 316 -6.06 -0.11 10.04
N ALA A 317 -5.28 -0.05 8.97
CA ALA A 317 -5.77 0.14 7.62
C ALA A 317 -6.69 -1.01 7.15
N VAL A 318 -6.36 -2.24 7.55
CA VAL A 318 -7.14 -3.45 7.21
C VAL A 318 -8.48 -3.48 7.96
N ILE A 319 -8.54 -2.91 9.17
CA ILE A 319 -9.75 -2.81 9.98
C ILE A 319 -10.68 -1.71 9.44
N GLU A 320 -10.17 -0.65 8.84
CA GLU A 320 -10.99 0.44 8.31
C GLU A 320 -11.96 -0.08 7.23
N ARG A 321 -13.18 0.46 7.24
CA ARG A 321 -14.14 0.20 6.16
C ARG A 321 -13.71 0.91 4.90
N ASN A 322 -13.80 0.18 3.80
CA ASN A 322 -13.44 0.69 2.48
C ASN A 322 -14.55 0.34 1.48
N ASP A 323 -15.03 1.33 0.75
CA ASP A 323 -16.08 1.16 -0.27
C ASP A 323 -15.69 0.15 -1.37
N VAL A 324 -14.39 -0.02 -1.63
CA VAL A 324 -13.86 -1.02 -2.58
C VAL A 324 -14.20 -2.45 -2.14
N PHE A 325 -14.24 -2.72 -0.83
CA PHE A 325 -14.62 -4.05 -0.30
C PHE A 325 -16.13 -4.25 -0.16
N ILE A 326 -16.90 -3.17 -0.18
CA ILE A 326 -18.37 -3.22 -0.15
C ILE A 326 -18.90 -3.64 -1.51
N LYS A 327 -18.30 -3.18 -2.60
CA LYS A 327 -18.61 -3.61 -3.97
C LYS A 327 -18.01 -4.99 -4.23
N ARG A 328 -18.84 -5.97 -4.62
CA ARG A 328 -18.50 -7.40 -4.79
C ARG A 328 -17.28 -7.73 -5.66
N ASN A 329 -16.72 -6.77 -6.41
CA ASN A 329 -15.64 -6.93 -7.38
C ASN A 329 -14.33 -6.26 -6.95
N GLY A 330 -14.06 -6.06 -5.66
CA GLY A 330 -12.97 -5.24 -5.13
C GLY A 330 -11.54 -5.55 -5.59
N ILE A 331 -11.26 -6.73 -6.11
CA ILE A 331 -9.94 -7.09 -6.66
C ILE A 331 -9.89 -6.86 -8.18
N ASN A 332 -11.03 -6.90 -8.87
CA ASN A 332 -11.09 -6.81 -10.34
C ASN A 332 -11.29 -5.38 -10.88
N GLN A 333 -11.62 -4.40 -10.06
CA GLN A 333 -11.87 -3.03 -10.52
C GLN A 333 -10.64 -2.10 -10.60
N LEU A 334 -9.42 -2.63 -10.44
CA LEU A 334 -8.20 -1.90 -10.83
C LEU A 334 -7.99 -1.89 -12.36
N ASN A 335 -8.99 -2.29 -13.15
CA ASN A 335 -8.93 -2.33 -14.61
C ASN A 335 -9.10 -0.96 -15.30
N CYS A 336 -9.12 0.15 -14.58
CA CYS A 336 -9.20 1.47 -15.22
C CYS A 336 -7.81 2.04 -15.51
N ILE A 337 -7.01 1.27 -16.25
CA ILE A 337 -5.93 1.81 -17.09
C ILE A 337 -6.32 1.50 -18.54
N THR A 338 -7.41 2.06 -18.99
CA THR A 338 -7.70 2.24 -20.42
C THR A 338 -7.12 3.56 -20.88
#